data_1a02cf83283dedaeb8f6a64c46eac1a4
#
_entry.id   1a02cf83283dedaeb8f6a64c46eac1a4
#
_cell.length_a   1.000
_cell.length_b   1.000
_cell.length_c   1.000
_cell.angle_alpha   90.00
_cell.angle_beta   90.00
_cell.angle_gamma   90.00
#
_symmetry.space_group_name_H-M   'P 1'
#
loop_
_entity.id
_entity.type
_entity.pdbx_description
1 polymer ?
#
loop_
_entity_poly.entity_id
_entity_poly.type
_entity_poly.pdbx_seq_one_letter_code
_entity_poly.pdbx_strand_id
1 'polypeptide(L)'
;KRLQLALIHTAVAMTLVPINSTLNRVMIFDLGISKTIFTLLAIFPYLLSPIQVAIGSFSDRHPIFGYRRTPYILAGLILCVLGVAVSPQIALLISKNFTLGIIAGVLAFGLWGMGFNLSAVSYLSLASELSGEKERGKTIATMFTIMVIGLIATGISLSRMVPTFDPVTLERAFIIVAASALTLGLLGLIKLEPRFDPSTSTSRADTYTVKEMTSAITANPVA
;
A
#
# COMPACT_ATOMS: atom_id res chain seq x y z
N LYS A 1 -4.88 9.78 -17.65
CA LYS A 1 -4.50 9.98 -16.25
C LYS A 1 -5.41 9.26 -15.25
N ARG A 2 -6.77 9.31 -15.37
CA ARG A 2 -7.68 8.58 -14.45
C ARG A 2 -7.41 7.08 -14.44
N LEU A 3 -7.26 6.47 -15.62
CA LEU A 3 -6.95 5.05 -15.73
C LEU A 3 -5.58 4.72 -15.11
N GLN A 4 -4.58 5.56 -15.31
CA GLN A 4 -3.25 5.39 -14.72
C GLN A 4 -3.30 5.43 -13.19
N LEU A 5 -4.04 6.40 -12.61
CA LEU A 5 -4.28 6.46 -11.17
C LEU A 5 -5.01 5.22 -10.65
N ALA A 6 -5.99 4.71 -11.42
CA ALA A 6 -6.70 3.48 -11.08
C ALA A 6 -5.77 2.26 -11.11
N LEU A 7 -4.84 2.17 -12.07
CA LEU A 7 -3.83 1.11 -12.10
C LEU A 7 -2.92 1.13 -10.87
N ILE A 8 -2.46 2.31 -10.45
CA ILE A 8 -1.64 2.46 -9.24
C ILE A 8 -2.44 2.03 -8.00
N HIS A 9 -3.67 2.52 -7.86
CA HIS A 9 -4.56 2.16 -6.75
C HIS A 9 -4.78 0.64 -6.70
N THR A 10 -5.08 0.04 -7.85
CA THR A 10 -5.26 -1.42 -7.96
C THR A 10 -3.97 -2.17 -7.61
N ALA A 11 -2.82 -1.73 -8.09
CA ALA A 11 -1.53 -2.34 -7.82
C ALA A 11 -1.23 -2.41 -6.32
N VAL A 12 -1.44 -1.31 -5.59
CA VAL A 12 -1.24 -1.26 -4.13
C VAL A 12 -2.28 -2.12 -3.42
N ALA A 13 -3.55 -2.03 -3.80
CA ALA A 13 -4.63 -2.79 -3.19
C ALA A 13 -4.52 -4.31 -3.42
N MET A 14 -4.03 -4.75 -4.58
CA MET A 14 -3.78 -6.17 -4.87
C MET A 14 -2.86 -6.83 -3.84
N THR A 15 -1.95 -6.07 -3.22
CA THR A 15 -1.03 -6.61 -2.20
C THR A 15 -1.74 -7.03 -0.91
N LEU A 16 -2.95 -6.53 -0.66
CA LEU A 16 -3.77 -6.93 0.49
C LEU A 16 -4.34 -8.33 0.36
N VAL A 17 -4.67 -8.75 -0.87
CA VAL A 17 -5.38 -10.02 -1.11
C VAL A 17 -4.57 -11.25 -0.70
N PRO A 18 -3.31 -11.45 -1.16
CA PRO A 18 -2.53 -12.62 -0.78
C PRO A 18 -2.35 -12.74 0.73
N ILE A 19 -2.10 -11.62 1.41
CA ILE A 19 -1.88 -11.60 2.85
C ILE A 19 -3.18 -11.91 3.61
N ASN A 20 -4.26 -11.17 3.35
CA ASN A 20 -5.48 -11.29 4.13
C ASN A 20 -6.35 -12.51 3.77
N SER A 21 -6.15 -13.14 2.62
CA SER A 21 -6.88 -14.34 2.22
C SER A 21 -6.04 -15.61 2.31
N THR A 22 -5.15 -15.81 1.35
CA THR A 22 -4.39 -17.06 1.20
C THR A 22 -3.41 -17.29 2.34
N LEU A 23 -2.61 -16.28 2.72
CA LEU A 23 -1.65 -16.42 3.82
C LEU A 23 -2.36 -16.61 5.16
N ASN A 24 -3.45 -15.90 5.39
CA ASN A 24 -4.30 -16.07 6.57
C ASN A 24 -4.76 -17.53 6.70
N ARG A 25 -5.31 -18.10 5.63
CA ARG A 25 -5.72 -19.52 5.60
C ARG A 25 -4.55 -20.45 5.91
N VAL A 26 -3.44 -20.29 5.19
CA VAL A 26 -2.26 -21.13 5.33
C VAL A 26 -1.68 -21.06 6.74
N MET A 27 -1.49 -19.87 7.29
CA MET A 27 -0.92 -19.71 8.63
C MET A 27 -1.78 -20.38 9.70
N ILE A 28 -3.11 -20.24 9.61
CA ILE A 28 -4.01 -20.74 10.65
C ILE A 28 -4.28 -22.23 10.49
N PHE A 29 -4.67 -22.69 9.30
CA PHE A 29 -5.17 -24.03 9.09
C PHE A 29 -4.08 -25.04 8.70
N ASP A 30 -3.09 -24.61 7.90
CA ASP A 30 -2.06 -25.54 7.40
C ASP A 30 -0.81 -25.54 8.31
N LEU A 31 -0.42 -24.37 8.86
CA LEU A 31 0.76 -24.25 9.73
C LEU A 31 0.44 -24.22 11.22
N GLY A 32 -0.84 -24.22 11.62
CA GLY A 32 -1.27 -24.20 13.02
C GLY A 32 -0.88 -22.95 13.81
N ILE A 33 -0.58 -21.85 13.13
CA ILE A 33 -0.20 -20.59 13.78
C ILE A 33 -1.47 -19.92 14.31
N SER A 34 -1.40 -19.42 15.56
CA SER A 34 -2.53 -18.75 16.20
C SER A 34 -3.06 -17.60 15.37
N LYS A 35 -4.40 -17.53 15.22
CA LYS A 35 -5.10 -16.40 14.57
C LYS A 35 -4.68 -15.05 15.14
N THR A 36 -4.44 -14.97 16.45
CA THR A 36 -3.98 -13.74 17.12
C THR A 36 -2.66 -13.25 16.55
N ILE A 37 -1.70 -14.15 16.33
CA ILE A 37 -0.38 -13.82 15.77
C ILE A 37 -0.53 -13.28 14.35
N PHE A 38 -1.31 -13.97 13.50
CA PHE A 38 -1.59 -13.48 12.16
C PHE A 38 -2.22 -12.07 12.20
N THR A 39 -3.24 -11.89 13.04
CA THR A 39 -3.94 -10.60 13.16
C THR A 39 -3.00 -9.47 13.60
N LEU A 40 -2.12 -9.74 14.58
CA LEU A 40 -1.13 -8.77 15.05
C LEU A 40 -0.15 -8.36 13.94
N LEU A 41 0.24 -9.28 13.07
CA LEU A 41 1.08 -8.96 11.91
C LEU A 41 0.31 -8.21 10.82
N ALA A 42 -0.90 -8.65 10.51
CA ALA A 42 -1.71 -8.05 9.44
C ALA A 42 -2.28 -6.66 9.76
N ILE A 43 -2.26 -6.22 11.04
CA ILE A 43 -2.77 -4.91 11.47
C ILE A 43 -1.83 -3.73 11.14
N PHE A 44 -0.58 -3.98 10.76
CA PHE A 44 0.42 -2.92 10.57
C PHE A 44 -0.02 -1.79 9.62
N PRO A 45 -0.68 -2.02 8.47
CA PRO A 45 -1.15 -0.92 7.62
C PRO A 45 -2.08 0.04 8.38
N TYR A 46 -2.91 -0.48 9.27
CA TYR A 46 -3.87 0.32 10.05
C TYR A 46 -3.19 0.99 11.25
N LEU A 47 -2.30 0.27 11.93
CA LEU A 47 -1.54 0.79 13.07
C LEU A 47 -0.63 1.95 12.66
N LEU A 48 -0.06 1.89 11.47
CA LEU A 48 0.82 2.92 10.92
C LEU A 48 0.06 4.05 10.19
N SER A 49 -1.28 3.98 10.11
CA SER A 49 -2.09 4.99 9.42
C SER A 49 -1.91 6.43 9.94
N PRO A 50 -1.69 6.71 11.25
CA PRO A 50 -1.44 8.09 11.71
C PRO A 50 -0.19 8.73 11.09
N ILE A 51 0.78 7.93 10.65
CA ILE A 51 2.00 8.41 9.99
C ILE A 51 1.69 9.03 8.61
N GLN A 52 0.53 8.72 8.02
CA GLN A 52 0.11 9.25 6.72
C GLN A 52 0.14 10.78 6.67
N VAL A 53 -0.25 11.46 7.72
CA VAL A 53 -0.25 12.94 7.80
C VAL A 53 1.19 13.46 7.68
N ALA A 54 2.12 12.86 8.41
CA ALA A 54 3.54 13.22 8.35
C ALA A 54 4.15 12.94 6.97
N ILE A 55 3.82 11.78 6.37
CA ILE A 55 4.27 11.41 5.01
C ILE A 55 3.76 12.42 3.98
N GLY A 56 2.48 12.79 4.04
CA GLY A 56 1.90 13.78 3.13
C GLY A 56 2.65 15.10 3.18
N SER A 57 2.80 15.65 4.38
CA SER A 57 3.53 16.90 4.61
C SER A 57 5.02 16.81 4.21
N PHE A 58 5.67 15.68 4.46
CA PHE A 58 7.07 15.46 4.08
C PHE A 58 7.26 15.41 2.56
N SER A 59 6.42 14.66 1.85
CA SER A 59 6.51 14.54 0.39
C SER A 59 6.28 15.87 -0.33
N ASP A 60 5.42 16.74 0.24
CA ASP A 60 5.15 18.06 -0.32
C ASP A 60 6.37 18.99 -0.28
N ARG A 61 7.20 18.84 0.74
CA ARG A 61 8.37 19.69 0.99
C ARG A 61 9.66 19.17 0.35
N HIS A 62 9.71 17.86 0.02
CA HIS A 62 10.93 17.22 -0.48
C HIS A 62 10.70 16.56 -1.85
N PRO A 63 10.59 17.36 -2.94
CA PRO A 63 10.50 16.78 -4.28
C PRO A 63 11.81 16.05 -4.63
N ILE A 64 11.69 14.82 -5.15
CA ILE A 64 12.80 13.97 -5.56
C ILE A 64 12.80 13.89 -7.09
N PHE A 65 13.93 14.17 -7.74
CA PHE A 65 14.07 14.21 -9.21
C PHE A 65 13.07 15.12 -9.92
N GLY A 66 12.57 16.16 -9.24
CA GLY A 66 11.56 17.07 -9.80
C GLY A 66 10.13 16.52 -9.78
N TYR A 67 9.86 15.46 -8.98
CA TYR A 67 8.52 14.93 -8.73
C TYR A 67 8.19 14.97 -7.25
N ARG A 68 6.96 15.36 -6.91
CA ARG A 68 6.51 15.48 -5.52
C ARG A 68 5.89 14.19 -5.00
N ARG A 69 5.22 13.41 -5.86
CA ARG A 69 4.44 12.24 -5.47
C ARG A 69 4.97 10.93 -6.04
N THR A 70 5.38 10.92 -7.31
CA THR A 70 5.83 9.70 -8.02
C THR A 70 6.90 8.90 -7.27
N PRO A 71 7.99 9.50 -6.71
CA PRO A 71 9.01 8.73 -6.03
C PRO A 71 8.49 8.04 -4.77
N TYR A 72 7.58 8.70 -4.04
CA TYR A 72 6.98 8.16 -2.82
C TYR A 72 5.98 7.04 -3.13
N ILE A 73 5.20 7.17 -4.20
CA ILE A 73 4.32 6.09 -4.68
C ILE A 73 5.16 4.87 -5.06
N LEU A 74 6.24 5.08 -5.80
CA LEU A 74 7.13 3.99 -6.24
C LEU A 74 7.81 3.31 -5.06
N ALA A 75 8.37 4.08 -4.12
CA ALA A 75 9.01 3.54 -2.92
C ALA A 75 8.02 2.72 -2.09
N GLY A 76 6.81 3.24 -1.87
CA GLY A 76 5.77 2.53 -1.14
C GLY A 76 5.30 1.26 -1.88
N LEU A 77 5.14 1.31 -3.19
CA LEU A 77 4.79 0.13 -4.00
C LEU A 77 5.87 -0.96 -3.93
N ILE A 78 7.16 -0.58 -3.99
CA ILE A 78 8.27 -1.53 -3.84
C ILE A 78 8.23 -2.20 -2.46
N LEU A 79 8.01 -1.44 -1.39
CA LEU A 79 7.86 -2.00 -0.04
C LEU A 79 6.67 -2.96 0.05
N CYS A 80 5.53 -2.61 -0.55
CA CYS A 80 4.36 -3.51 -0.61
C CYS A 80 4.65 -4.81 -1.33
N VAL A 81 5.28 -4.74 -2.49
CA VAL A 81 5.61 -5.89 -3.34
C VAL A 81 6.62 -6.81 -2.64
N LEU A 82 7.65 -6.24 -2.03
CA LEU A 82 8.63 -7.00 -1.24
C LEU A 82 7.98 -7.67 -0.04
N GLY A 83 7.11 -6.96 0.69
CA GLY A 83 6.38 -7.53 1.82
C GLY A 83 5.52 -8.73 1.42
N VAL A 84 4.80 -8.65 0.30
CA VAL A 84 4.05 -9.78 -0.25
C VAL A 84 4.97 -10.92 -0.65
N ALA A 85 6.05 -10.63 -1.37
CA ALA A 85 6.96 -11.66 -1.88
C ALA A 85 7.64 -12.47 -0.77
N VAL A 86 7.97 -11.83 0.38
CA VAL A 86 8.64 -12.53 1.50
C VAL A 86 7.67 -13.13 2.51
N SER A 87 6.38 -12.79 2.46
CA SER A 87 5.41 -13.21 3.47
C SER A 87 5.21 -14.74 3.58
N PRO A 88 5.30 -15.57 2.51
CA PRO A 88 5.27 -17.02 2.64
C PRO A 88 6.46 -17.58 3.42
N GLN A 89 7.68 -17.08 3.17
CA GLN A 89 8.88 -17.50 3.90
C GLN A 89 8.79 -17.12 5.38
N ILE A 90 8.21 -15.96 5.70
CA ILE A 90 7.94 -15.54 7.07
C ILE A 90 7.00 -16.51 7.78
N ALA A 91 5.89 -16.90 7.12
CA ALA A 91 4.96 -17.87 7.68
C ALA A 91 5.62 -19.22 7.98
N LEU A 92 6.43 -19.73 7.04
CA LEU A 92 7.21 -20.97 7.24
C LEU A 92 8.27 -20.82 8.34
N LEU A 93 8.89 -19.64 8.44
CA LEU A 93 9.87 -19.37 9.50
C LEU A 93 9.23 -19.35 10.88
N ILE A 94 8.03 -18.76 11.03
CA ILE A 94 7.28 -18.76 12.29
C ILE A 94 6.97 -20.20 12.73
N SER A 95 6.60 -21.09 11.81
CA SER A 95 6.31 -22.49 12.15
C SER A 95 7.55 -23.31 12.55
N LYS A 96 8.75 -22.94 12.04
CA LYS A 96 10.01 -23.63 12.35
C LYS A 96 10.74 -23.06 13.56
N ASN A 97 10.79 -21.74 13.65
CA ASN A 97 11.44 -21.00 14.73
C ASN A 97 10.59 -19.78 15.07
N PHE A 98 9.78 -19.93 16.09
CA PHE A 98 8.78 -18.94 16.49
C PHE A 98 9.38 -17.55 16.74
N THR A 99 10.43 -17.48 17.58
CA THR A 99 11.03 -16.19 17.97
C THR A 99 11.61 -15.44 16.79
N LEU A 100 12.43 -16.12 15.98
CA LEU A 100 13.04 -15.51 14.79
C LEU A 100 11.97 -15.14 13.76
N GLY A 101 10.97 -16.00 13.57
CA GLY A 101 9.87 -15.78 12.66
C GLY A 101 9.01 -14.57 13.04
N ILE A 102 8.73 -14.37 14.32
CA ILE A 102 7.99 -13.19 14.80
C ILE A 102 8.79 -11.90 14.58
N ILE A 103 10.08 -11.89 14.92
CA ILE A 103 10.92 -10.71 14.68
C ILE A 103 10.95 -10.34 13.20
N ALA A 104 11.23 -11.32 12.33
CA ALA A 104 11.23 -11.13 10.88
C ALA A 104 9.83 -10.72 10.37
N GLY A 105 8.76 -11.28 10.93
CA GLY A 105 7.38 -10.95 10.62
C GLY A 105 7.03 -9.51 10.95
N VAL A 106 7.36 -9.04 12.14
CA VAL A 106 7.13 -7.64 12.55
C VAL A 106 7.85 -6.68 11.59
N LEU A 107 9.08 -6.98 11.22
CA LEU A 107 9.83 -6.15 10.26
C LEU A 107 9.20 -6.18 8.86
N ALA A 108 8.92 -7.36 8.32
CA ALA A 108 8.39 -7.51 6.96
C ALA A 108 6.98 -6.91 6.82
N PHE A 109 6.07 -7.21 7.75
CA PHE A 109 4.71 -6.67 7.74
C PHE A 109 4.68 -5.19 8.12
N GLY A 110 5.60 -4.73 8.98
CA GLY A 110 5.79 -3.31 9.27
C GLY A 110 6.21 -2.52 8.03
N LEU A 111 7.20 -3.03 7.28
CA LEU A 111 7.64 -2.42 6.02
C LEU A 111 6.52 -2.45 4.96
N TRP A 112 5.79 -3.57 4.85
CA TRP A 112 4.63 -3.66 3.97
C TRP A 112 3.55 -2.63 4.33
N GLY A 113 3.20 -2.51 5.62
CA GLY A 113 2.23 -1.52 6.10
C GLY A 113 2.68 -0.08 5.88
N MET A 114 3.96 0.21 6.10
CA MET A 114 4.54 1.53 5.79
C MET A 114 4.47 1.81 4.28
N GLY A 115 4.82 0.84 3.45
CA GLY A 115 4.73 0.93 2.00
C GLY A 115 3.32 1.22 1.52
N PHE A 116 2.32 0.52 2.09
CA PHE A 116 0.91 0.74 1.80
C PHE A 116 0.50 2.19 2.11
N ASN A 117 0.82 2.68 3.31
CA ASN A 117 0.49 4.05 3.73
C ASN A 117 1.20 5.10 2.87
N LEU A 118 2.49 4.91 2.59
CA LEU A 118 3.29 5.81 1.78
C LEU A 118 2.73 5.95 0.35
N SER A 119 2.38 4.83 -0.29
CA SER A 119 1.74 4.83 -1.60
C SER A 119 0.37 5.47 -1.56
N ALA A 120 -0.49 5.05 -0.60
CA ALA A 120 -1.88 5.46 -0.51
C ALA A 120 -2.03 6.98 -0.40
N VAL A 121 -1.32 7.60 0.54
CA VAL A 121 -1.34 9.06 0.70
C VAL A 121 -0.87 9.76 -0.57
N SER A 122 0.22 9.29 -1.14
CA SER A 122 0.85 9.94 -2.29
C SER A 122 -0.03 9.86 -3.55
N TYR A 123 -0.61 8.69 -3.88
CA TYR A 123 -1.44 8.59 -5.09
C TYR A 123 -2.83 9.24 -4.91
N LEU A 124 -3.41 9.24 -3.69
CA LEU A 124 -4.67 9.93 -3.43
C LEU A 124 -4.51 11.45 -3.50
N SER A 125 -3.41 11.97 -2.98
CA SER A 125 -3.07 13.39 -3.12
C SER A 125 -2.85 13.76 -4.60
N LEU A 126 -2.08 12.94 -5.34
CA LEU A 126 -1.86 13.14 -6.77
C LEU A 126 -3.18 13.06 -7.56
N ALA A 127 -4.08 12.14 -7.21
CA ALA A 127 -5.39 12.03 -7.83
C ALA A 127 -6.22 13.30 -7.63
N SER A 128 -6.17 13.88 -6.44
CA SER A 128 -6.86 15.13 -6.12
C SER A 128 -6.29 16.32 -6.90
N GLU A 129 -4.95 16.42 -6.97
CA GLU A 129 -4.25 17.49 -7.71
C GLU A 129 -4.53 17.42 -9.21
N LEU A 130 -4.46 16.22 -9.81
CA LEU A 130 -4.63 16.04 -11.27
C LEU A 130 -6.08 16.13 -11.75
N SER A 131 -7.05 15.93 -10.87
CA SER A 131 -8.47 15.91 -11.24
C SER A 131 -9.15 17.25 -11.10
N GLY A 132 -8.66 18.14 -10.22
CA GLY A 132 -9.35 19.36 -9.84
C GLY A 132 -10.68 19.08 -9.10
N GLU A 133 -11.30 20.12 -8.56
CA GLU A 133 -12.48 19.96 -7.70
C GLU A 133 -13.68 19.30 -8.40
N LYS A 134 -13.98 19.70 -9.64
CA LYS A 134 -15.18 19.24 -10.38
C LYS A 134 -15.12 17.76 -10.79
N GLU A 135 -13.94 17.22 -11.05
CA GLU A 135 -13.77 15.88 -11.60
C GLU A 135 -13.21 14.87 -10.58
N ARG A 136 -12.89 15.34 -9.37
CA ARG A 136 -12.32 14.52 -8.29
C ARG A 136 -13.19 13.31 -7.95
N GLY A 137 -14.51 13.51 -7.82
CA GLY A 137 -15.44 12.43 -7.51
C GLY A 137 -15.45 11.33 -8.57
N LYS A 138 -15.45 11.71 -9.86
CA LYS A 138 -15.40 10.75 -10.97
C LYS A 138 -14.07 9.98 -11.01
N THR A 139 -12.96 10.66 -10.74
CA THR A 139 -11.63 10.02 -10.70
C THR A 139 -11.58 8.99 -9.57
N ILE A 140 -12.01 9.35 -8.37
CA ILE A 140 -12.04 8.45 -7.22
C ILE A 140 -12.96 7.26 -7.50
N ALA A 141 -14.17 7.50 -8.03
CA ALA A 141 -15.09 6.41 -8.38
C ALA A 141 -14.45 5.43 -9.39
N THR A 142 -13.78 5.94 -10.44
CA THR A 142 -13.07 5.11 -11.42
C THR A 142 -11.96 4.29 -10.75
N MET A 143 -11.18 4.90 -9.87
CA MET A 143 -10.10 4.22 -9.13
C MET A 143 -10.64 3.07 -8.31
N PHE A 144 -11.70 3.28 -7.55
CA PHE A 144 -12.31 2.25 -6.71
C PHE A 144 -12.98 1.13 -7.53
N THR A 145 -13.66 1.47 -8.63
CA THR A 145 -14.28 0.47 -9.50
C THR A 145 -13.25 -0.49 -10.08
N ILE A 146 -12.16 0.04 -10.64
CA ILE A 146 -11.09 -0.78 -11.23
C ILE A 146 -10.35 -1.56 -10.13
N MET A 147 -10.14 -0.97 -8.97
CA MET A 147 -9.56 -1.65 -7.81
C MET A 147 -10.38 -2.89 -7.41
N VAL A 148 -11.71 -2.76 -7.28
CA VAL A 148 -12.57 -3.89 -6.90
C VAL A 148 -12.46 -5.02 -7.91
N ILE A 149 -12.48 -4.70 -9.20
CA ILE A 149 -12.28 -5.70 -10.27
C ILE A 149 -10.91 -6.38 -10.11
N GLY A 150 -9.86 -5.60 -9.85
CA GLY A 150 -8.51 -6.12 -9.63
C GLY A 150 -8.40 -7.02 -8.40
N LEU A 151 -9.07 -6.68 -7.29
CA LEU A 151 -9.11 -7.50 -6.08
C LEU A 151 -9.81 -8.84 -6.34
N ILE A 152 -10.95 -8.83 -7.04
CA ILE A 152 -11.68 -10.05 -7.41
C ILE A 152 -10.81 -10.93 -8.32
N ALA A 153 -10.21 -10.36 -9.36
CA ALA A 153 -9.33 -11.08 -10.26
C ALA A 153 -8.14 -11.71 -9.53
N THR A 154 -7.52 -10.98 -8.60
CA THR A 154 -6.41 -11.47 -7.77
C THR A 154 -6.86 -12.62 -6.86
N GLY A 155 -8.01 -12.49 -6.22
CA GLY A 155 -8.57 -13.55 -5.35
C GLY A 155 -8.87 -14.83 -6.12
N ILE A 156 -9.53 -14.73 -7.29
CA ILE A 156 -9.80 -15.87 -8.17
C ILE A 156 -8.50 -16.52 -8.65
N SER A 157 -7.52 -15.72 -9.06
CA SER A 157 -6.23 -16.23 -9.51
C SER A 157 -5.51 -17.00 -8.41
N LEU A 158 -5.43 -16.43 -7.19
CA LEU A 158 -4.80 -17.08 -6.04
C LEU A 158 -5.51 -18.39 -5.65
N SER A 159 -6.84 -18.41 -5.65
CA SER A 159 -7.61 -19.62 -5.32
C SER A 159 -7.36 -20.77 -6.30
N ARG A 160 -7.10 -20.44 -7.57
CA ARG A 160 -6.74 -21.43 -8.59
C ARG A 160 -5.29 -21.87 -8.54
N MET A 161 -4.38 -20.95 -8.15
CA MET A 161 -2.95 -21.24 -8.08
C MET A 161 -2.58 -22.02 -6.81
N VAL A 162 -3.30 -21.81 -5.70
CA VAL A 162 -3.03 -22.43 -4.40
C VAL A 162 -4.30 -23.14 -3.89
N PRO A 163 -4.78 -24.18 -4.57
CA PRO A 163 -5.96 -24.94 -4.13
C PRO A 163 -5.68 -25.71 -2.85
N THR A 164 -4.48 -26.27 -2.73
CA THR A 164 -3.95 -26.97 -1.56
C THR A 164 -2.64 -26.34 -1.12
N PHE A 165 -2.31 -26.50 0.15
CA PHE A 165 -1.06 -25.97 0.69
C PHE A 165 0.13 -26.77 0.15
N ASP A 166 1.00 -26.08 -0.55
CA ASP A 166 2.35 -26.49 -0.91
C ASP A 166 3.27 -25.27 -0.83
N PRO A 167 4.38 -25.32 -0.07
CA PRO A 167 5.26 -24.17 0.14
C PRO A 167 5.78 -23.54 -1.15
N VAL A 168 6.17 -24.35 -2.12
CA VAL A 168 6.75 -23.87 -3.40
C VAL A 168 5.68 -23.19 -4.25
N THR A 169 4.49 -23.79 -4.32
CA THR A 169 3.35 -23.23 -5.05
C THR A 169 2.88 -21.93 -4.42
N LEU A 170 2.82 -21.86 -3.08
CA LEU A 170 2.47 -20.65 -2.35
C LEU A 170 3.45 -19.51 -2.68
N GLU A 171 4.75 -19.78 -2.58
CA GLU A 171 5.79 -18.79 -2.86
C GLU A 171 5.69 -18.27 -4.30
N ARG A 172 5.57 -19.17 -5.29
CA ARG A 172 5.40 -18.80 -6.71
C ARG A 172 4.16 -17.93 -6.93
N ALA A 173 3.03 -18.29 -6.34
CA ALA A 173 1.79 -17.52 -6.46
C ALA A 173 1.95 -16.10 -5.92
N PHE A 174 2.60 -15.93 -4.78
CA PHE A 174 2.85 -14.63 -4.18
C PHE A 174 3.82 -13.79 -5.00
N ILE A 175 4.87 -14.38 -5.56
CA ILE A 175 5.80 -13.70 -6.48
C ILE A 175 5.06 -13.24 -7.75
N ILE A 176 4.17 -14.05 -8.31
CA ILE A 176 3.37 -13.66 -9.50
C ILE A 176 2.46 -12.48 -9.18
N VAL A 177 1.77 -12.49 -8.04
CA VAL A 177 0.94 -11.35 -7.64
C VAL A 177 1.80 -10.10 -7.39
N ALA A 178 2.93 -10.26 -6.72
CA ALA A 178 3.88 -9.17 -6.45
C ALA A 178 4.41 -8.55 -7.76
N ALA A 179 4.83 -9.38 -8.72
CA ALA A 179 5.30 -8.93 -10.03
C ALA A 179 4.18 -8.26 -10.84
N SER A 180 2.96 -8.80 -10.79
CA SER A 180 1.80 -8.21 -11.46
C SER A 180 1.45 -6.84 -10.86
N ALA A 181 1.45 -6.71 -9.53
CA ALA A 181 1.22 -5.44 -8.85
C ALA A 181 2.32 -4.40 -9.21
N LEU A 182 3.59 -4.82 -9.21
CA LEU A 182 4.68 -3.94 -9.59
C LEU A 182 4.53 -3.45 -11.04
N THR A 183 4.23 -4.36 -11.96
CA THR A 183 4.04 -4.03 -13.39
C THR A 183 2.88 -3.05 -13.58
N LEU A 184 1.73 -3.31 -12.95
CA LEU A 184 0.57 -2.41 -13.03
C LEU A 184 0.88 -1.02 -12.46
N GLY A 185 1.55 -0.97 -11.32
CA GLY A 185 1.92 0.29 -10.69
C GLY A 185 2.93 1.09 -11.52
N LEU A 186 3.94 0.42 -12.10
CA LEU A 186 4.89 1.06 -13.00
C LEU A 186 4.20 1.61 -14.26
N LEU A 187 3.32 0.83 -14.90
CA LEU A 187 2.53 1.29 -16.04
C LEU A 187 1.68 2.52 -15.68
N GLY A 188 1.09 2.53 -14.48
CA GLY A 188 0.33 3.66 -13.98
C GLY A 188 1.17 4.93 -13.78
N LEU A 189 2.43 4.79 -13.39
CA LEU A 189 3.33 5.91 -13.12
C LEU A 189 3.94 6.56 -14.37
N ILE A 190 3.90 5.90 -15.55
CA ILE A 190 4.53 6.40 -16.78
C ILE A 190 3.97 7.77 -17.14
N LYS A 191 4.81 8.82 -17.07
CA LYS A 191 4.46 10.20 -17.43
C LYS A 191 3.14 10.72 -16.82
N LEU A 192 2.81 10.24 -15.62
CA LEU A 192 1.57 10.61 -14.94
C LEU A 192 1.66 12.04 -14.34
N GLU A 193 2.69 12.26 -13.53
CA GLU A 193 2.93 13.50 -12.81
C GLU A 193 3.76 14.47 -13.67
N PRO A 194 3.33 15.73 -13.84
CA PRO A 194 4.17 16.76 -14.45
C PRO A 194 5.35 17.09 -13.54
N ARG A 195 6.48 17.51 -14.13
CA ARG A 195 7.61 17.96 -13.32
C ARG A 195 7.23 19.20 -12.51
N PHE A 196 7.66 19.21 -11.28
CA PHE A 196 7.46 20.35 -10.38
C PHE A 196 8.30 21.53 -10.83
N ASP A 197 7.63 22.66 -11.10
CA ASP A 197 8.26 23.94 -11.37
C ASP A 197 8.05 24.86 -10.15
N PRO A 198 9.10 25.21 -9.42
CA PRO A 198 8.99 26.08 -8.24
C PRO A 198 8.41 27.46 -8.57
N SER A 199 8.56 27.94 -9.82
CA SER A 199 8.12 29.27 -10.26
C SER A 199 6.61 29.37 -10.44
N THR A 200 5.92 28.26 -10.66
CA THR A 200 4.47 28.21 -10.91
C THR A 200 3.64 27.82 -9.68
N SER A 201 4.29 27.46 -8.58
CA SER A 201 3.61 27.08 -7.35
C SER A 201 3.08 28.30 -6.59
N THR A 202 1.89 28.77 -6.93
CA THR A 202 1.09 29.74 -6.13
C THR A 202 0.49 29.11 -4.87
N SER A 203 0.73 27.85 -4.62
CA SER A 203 0.33 27.21 -3.36
C SER A 203 1.22 27.75 -2.25
N ARG A 204 0.70 28.72 -1.46
CA ARG A 204 1.14 28.92 -0.09
C ARG A 204 1.12 27.54 0.56
N ALA A 205 2.30 26.97 0.76
CA ALA A 205 2.44 25.87 1.71
C ALA A 205 2.03 26.46 3.06
N ASP A 206 0.77 26.25 3.44
CA ASP A 206 0.33 26.53 4.79
C ASP A 206 1.22 25.71 5.69
N THR A 207 2.19 26.37 6.30
CA THR A 207 3.18 25.79 7.19
C THR A 207 2.50 25.51 8.53
N TYR A 208 1.54 24.61 8.52
CA TYR A 208 1.01 24.10 9.77
C TYR A 208 2.02 23.15 10.41
N THR A 209 2.51 23.57 11.55
CA THR A 209 3.33 22.70 12.42
C THR A 209 2.45 21.55 12.93
N VAL A 210 3.04 20.38 13.16
CA VAL A 210 2.31 19.23 13.76
C VAL A 210 1.58 19.65 15.05
N LYS A 211 2.15 20.57 15.82
CA LYS A 211 1.56 21.15 17.02
C LYS A 211 0.29 21.97 16.70
N GLU A 212 0.26 22.71 15.61
CA GLU A 212 -0.94 23.47 15.18
C GLU A 212 -2.02 22.56 14.65
N MET A 213 -1.65 21.48 13.96
CA MET A 213 -2.61 20.45 13.52
C MET A 213 -3.25 19.72 14.71
N THR A 214 -2.46 19.33 15.71
CA THR A 214 -3.01 18.70 16.93
C THR A 214 -3.85 19.68 17.74
N SER A 215 -3.46 20.95 17.84
CA SER A 215 -4.27 21.96 18.53
C SER A 215 -5.59 22.24 17.82
N ALA A 216 -5.62 22.22 16.48
CA ALA A 216 -6.84 22.39 15.70
C ALA A 216 -7.83 21.22 15.89
N ILE A 217 -7.31 19.98 16.00
CA ILE A 217 -8.13 18.79 16.28
C ILE A 217 -8.70 18.85 17.70
N THR A 218 -7.87 19.20 18.70
CA THR A 218 -8.30 19.26 20.10
C THR A 218 -9.19 20.48 20.42
N ALA A 219 -9.12 21.54 19.63
CA ALA A 219 -9.94 22.73 19.78
C ALA A 219 -11.31 22.61 19.06
N ASN A 220 -11.54 21.56 18.26
CA ASN A 220 -12.79 21.38 17.55
C ASN A 220 -13.74 20.50 18.38
N PRO A 221 -14.84 21.05 18.95
CA PRO A 221 -15.75 20.29 19.82
C PRO A 221 -16.61 19.25 19.07
N VAL A 222 -16.42 19.09 17.76
CA VAL A 222 -17.21 18.18 16.88
C VAL A 222 -16.32 17.05 16.32
N ALA A 223 -15.07 16.94 16.77
CA ALA A 223 -14.16 15.88 16.34
C ALA A 223 -14.22 14.65 17.27
#